data_b5899e7bd9330ec4f5392624ac2a31eb
#
_entry.id   b5899e7bd9330ec4f5392624ac2a31eb
#
_cell.length_a   1.000
_cell.length_b   1.000
_cell.length_c   1.000
_cell.angle_alpha   90.00
_cell.angle_beta   90.00
_cell.angle_gamma   90.00
#
_symmetry.space_group_name_H-M   'P 1'
#
loop_
_entity.id
_entity.type
_entity.pdbx_description
1 polymer ?
#
loop_
_entity_poly.entity_id
_entity_poly.type
_entity_poly.pdbx_seq_one_letter_code
_entity_poly.pdbx_strand_id
1 'polypeptide(L)'
;MNVQCAFLEKSATMAMDFRLFTHNEEVFMNIRQSFNRALLGAVCGALLLVSPASAAEKKIVMRYSHSSSAMVKEPHHAAALDFKNYVEKATNGKVDVQIYPGSQLGGEERSFQDIQQGVIQIASLAVNNVTVFSPSMGVFDLPYMFTNYEDCYKLIDQNWDEINKRMIAESGNMAVGWLVQGFRVLSNSKHPIRTVEDLKGLKIRVPNNPIMIATFRAWGGEPAPMAWDETFNALQQKVVDGQENPYPVFASNKFEEVQKYITEIHYKVWIGPIVVNAAWFKKQPADVQKAILEGGRLATENNRKMIAEMETDLVKVLKDKSVEILAKPEDEPVWQEKAMAVWPQFYDKIGDISLLDTMMKSLGRTRPQ
;
A
#
# COMPACT_ATOMS: atom_id res chain seq x y z
N MET A 1 -51.61 -11.48 -20.81
CA MET A 1 -51.98 -12.74 -21.51
C MET A 1 -51.07 -13.79 -20.92
N ASN A 2 -51.50 -14.36 -19.83
CA ASN A 2 -51.99 -15.74 -19.65
C ASN A 2 -51.00 -16.80 -20.14
N VAL A 3 -50.39 -17.56 -19.22
CA VAL A 3 -50.75 -18.94 -18.91
C VAL A 3 -50.24 -19.29 -17.52
N GLN A 4 -51.20 -19.40 -16.61
CA GLN A 4 -51.17 -20.11 -15.34
C GLN A 4 -51.79 -21.50 -15.60
N CYS A 5 -51.47 -22.46 -14.75
CA CYS A 5 -52.19 -23.72 -14.47
C CYS A 5 -51.52 -25.02 -14.88
N ALA A 6 -51.38 -25.78 -13.87
CA ALA A 6 -51.73 -27.18 -13.69
C ALA A 6 -50.55 -28.10 -13.31
N PHE A 7 -50.51 -28.47 -12.04
CA PHE A 7 -50.38 -29.89 -11.64
C PHE A 7 -50.74 -30.03 -10.15
N LEU A 8 -52.04 -30.20 -9.92
CA LEU A 8 -52.61 -30.85 -8.74
C LEU A 8 -53.13 -32.23 -9.17
N GLU A 9 -53.14 -33.13 -8.22
CA GLU A 9 -53.81 -34.45 -8.23
C GLU A 9 -53.01 -35.65 -8.74
N LYS A 10 -52.58 -36.46 -7.75
CA LYS A 10 -53.00 -37.85 -7.60
C LYS A 10 -52.63 -38.41 -6.23
N SER A 11 -53.55 -38.28 -5.29
CA SER A 11 -53.70 -39.18 -4.14
C SER A 11 -54.46 -40.44 -4.58
N ALA A 12 -53.86 -41.57 -4.31
CA ALA A 12 -54.63 -42.86 -4.38
C ALA A 12 -54.11 -43.79 -3.28
N THR A 13 -54.80 -43.78 -2.20
CA THR A 13 -55.36 -44.90 -1.44
C THR A 13 -54.77 -46.29 -1.73
N MET A 14 -54.12 -46.89 -0.76
CA MET A 14 -54.03 -48.32 -0.59
C MET A 14 -54.17 -48.67 0.87
N ALA A 15 -55.39 -48.89 1.31
CA ALA A 15 -55.74 -49.59 2.52
C ALA A 15 -55.59 -51.10 2.26
N MET A 16 -54.77 -51.78 3.05
CA MET A 16 -54.70 -53.23 2.99
C MET A 16 -54.77 -53.79 4.42
N ASP A 17 -55.80 -54.61 4.57
CA ASP A 17 -56.32 -55.42 5.64
C ASP A 17 -55.33 -55.81 6.79
N PHE A 18 -55.78 -55.49 7.98
CA PHE A 18 -55.28 -55.99 9.22
C PHE A 18 -56.19 -57.09 9.75
N ARG A 19 -55.95 -58.38 9.39
CA ARG A 19 -56.35 -59.53 10.21
C ARG A 19 -55.54 -60.77 9.83
N LEU A 20 -55.14 -61.47 10.89
CA LEU A 20 -54.50 -62.79 11.01
C LEU A 20 -52.94 -62.68 11.33
N PHE A 21 -52.64 -62.74 12.60
CA PHE A 21 -51.77 -63.76 13.17
C PHE A 21 -51.59 -63.52 14.67
N THR A 22 -52.46 -64.10 15.47
CA THR A 22 -52.21 -64.41 16.86
C THR A 22 -51.51 -65.76 16.91
N HIS A 23 -50.21 -65.77 17.30
CA HIS A 23 -49.51 -66.84 18.03
C HIS A 23 -47.99 -66.59 17.97
N ASN A 24 -47.45 -66.19 19.09
CA ASN A 24 -46.10 -66.43 19.60
C ASN A 24 -45.54 -65.24 20.41
N GLU A 25 -46.08 -65.03 21.59
CA GLU A 25 -45.56 -63.99 22.53
C GLU A 25 -44.14 -64.27 23.05
N GLU A 26 -43.70 -65.51 23.05
CA GLU A 26 -42.36 -65.86 23.62
C GLU A 26 -41.18 -65.53 22.65
N VAL A 27 -41.44 -65.52 21.34
CA VAL A 27 -40.39 -65.19 20.36
C VAL A 27 -40.10 -63.67 20.31
N PHE A 28 -41.13 -62.87 20.57
CA PHE A 28 -40.99 -61.41 20.57
C PHE A 28 -40.24 -60.85 21.77
N MET A 29 -40.25 -61.51 22.94
CA MET A 29 -39.56 -61.05 24.15
C MET A 29 -38.04 -61.23 24.02
N ASN A 30 -37.58 -62.31 23.42
CA ASN A 30 -36.15 -62.59 23.25
C ASN A 30 -35.49 -61.71 22.17
N ILE A 31 -36.22 -61.33 21.13
CA ILE A 31 -35.74 -60.40 20.09
C ILE A 31 -35.62 -58.97 20.64
N ARG A 32 -36.55 -58.56 21.52
CA ARG A 32 -36.56 -57.21 22.08
C ARG A 32 -35.41 -57.01 23.11
N GLN A 33 -35.00 -58.05 23.82
CA GLN A 33 -33.83 -57.95 24.74
C GLN A 33 -32.49 -57.98 24.00
N SER A 34 -32.39 -58.71 22.89
CA SER A 34 -31.19 -58.73 22.07
C SER A 34 -30.99 -57.41 21.29
N PHE A 35 -32.09 -56.77 20.84
CA PHE A 35 -32.03 -55.46 20.17
C PHE A 35 -31.68 -54.33 21.11
N ASN A 36 -32.17 -54.34 22.34
CA ASN A 36 -31.81 -53.30 23.34
C ASN A 36 -30.35 -53.40 23.82
N ARG A 37 -29.75 -54.61 23.88
CA ARG A 37 -28.32 -54.75 24.19
C ARG A 37 -27.41 -54.35 23.03
N ALA A 38 -27.83 -54.56 21.80
CA ALA A 38 -27.08 -54.08 20.63
C ALA A 38 -27.18 -52.55 20.46
N LEU A 39 -28.31 -51.93 20.80
CA LEU A 39 -28.48 -50.47 20.73
C LEU A 39 -27.70 -49.75 21.83
N LEU A 40 -27.58 -50.29 23.07
CA LEU A 40 -26.79 -49.70 24.13
C LEU A 40 -25.27 -49.80 23.84
N GLY A 41 -24.82 -50.88 23.19
CA GLY A 41 -23.42 -51.05 22.78
C GLY A 41 -23.02 -50.10 21.66
N ALA A 42 -23.93 -49.79 20.71
CA ALA A 42 -23.68 -48.89 19.60
C ALA A 42 -23.69 -47.40 19.99
N VAL A 43 -24.47 -47.02 21.03
CA VAL A 43 -24.51 -45.63 21.54
C VAL A 43 -23.29 -45.27 22.36
N CYS A 44 -22.73 -46.23 23.13
CA CYS A 44 -21.48 -45.99 23.89
C CYS A 44 -20.23 -46.01 23.01
N GLY A 45 -20.23 -46.67 21.86
CA GLY A 45 -19.11 -46.68 20.92
C GLY A 45 -19.06 -45.43 20.02
N ALA A 46 -20.20 -44.74 19.79
CA ALA A 46 -20.27 -43.56 18.95
C ALA A 46 -19.90 -42.24 19.68
N LEU A 47 -19.82 -42.26 21.01
CA LEU A 47 -19.46 -41.06 21.82
C LEU A 47 -17.97 -40.83 21.99
N LEU A 48 -17.09 -41.70 21.47
CA LEU A 48 -15.62 -41.57 21.59
C LEU A 48 -14.92 -41.14 20.33
N LEU A 49 -15.64 -40.78 19.23
CA LEU A 49 -15.07 -40.28 17.97
C LEU A 49 -15.56 -38.89 17.60
N VAL A 50 -16.08 -38.12 18.56
CA VAL A 50 -16.14 -36.66 18.33
C VAL A 50 -14.75 -36.12 18.67
N SER A 51 -13.80 -36.31 17.73
CA SER A 51 -12.67 -35.39 17.66
C SER A 51 -13.27 -33.98 17.66
N PRO A 52 -12.83 -33.07 18.55
CA PRO A 52 -13.24 -31.71 18.46
C PRO A 52 -12.86 -31.28 17.03
N ALA A 53 -13.86 -31.09 16.17
CA ALA A 53 -13.62 -30.38 14.95
C ALA A 53 -12.97 -29.08 15.39
N SER A 54 -11.64 -28.99 15.24
CA SER A 54 -10.91 -27.75 15.45
C SER A 54 -11.64 -26.75 14.60
N ALA A 55 -12.44 -25.90 15.24
CA ALA A 55 -13.10 -24.82 14.53
C ALA A 55 -11.98 -24.11 13.79
N ALA A 56 -11.92 -24.22 12.47
CA ALA A 56 -10.88 -23.63 11.67
C ALA A 56 -10.83 -22.17 12.09
N GLU A 57 -9.76 -21.76 12.77
CA GLU A 57 -9.61 -20.41 13.29
C GLU A 57 -9.79 -19.46 12.11
N LYS A 58 -10.77 -18.56 12.19
CA LYS A 58 -11.12 -17.68 11.07
C LYS A 58 -9.89 -16.88 10.68
N LYS A 59 -9.38 -17.09 9.46
CA LYS A 59 -8.21 -16.39 8.95
C LYS A 59 -8.45 -14.87 8.98
N ILE A 60 -7.44 -14.14 9.42
CA ILE A 60 -7.39 -12.69 9.34
C ILE A 60 -6.95 -12.34 7.92
N VAL A 61 -7.87 -11.79 7.12
CA VAL A 61 -7.55 -11.34 5.76
C VAL A 61 -7.00 -9.92 5.81
N MET A 62 -5.80 -9.73 5.26
CA MET A 62 -5.18 -8.41 5.08
C MET A 62 -5.13 -8.07 3.59
N ARG A 63 -5.98 -7.15 3.14
CA ARG A 63 -5.94 -6.60 1.78
C ARG A 63 -4.87 -5.53 1.73
N TYR A 64 -3.80 -5.80 0.95
CA TYR A 64 -2.65 -4.92 0.78
C TYR A 64 -2.73 -4.20 -0.57
N SER A 65 -3.03 -2.90 -0.55
CA SER A 65 -3.11 -2.05 -1.73
C SER A 65 -1.78 -1.34 -2.00
N HIS A 66 -1.41 -1.22 -3.27
CA HIS A 66 -0.36 -0.29 -3.73
C HIS A 66 -0.55 0.10 -5.19
N SER A 67 0.03 1.24 -5.60
CA SER A 67 -0.16 1.83 -6.92
C SER A 67 0.79 1.32 -8.01
N SER A 68 1.86 0.64 -7.63
CA SER A 68 2.89 0.16 -8.57
C SER A 68 2.49 -1.12 -9.30
N SER A 69 3.16 -1.39 -10.43
CA SER A 69 2.93 -2.60 -11.22
C SER A 69 3.28 -3.89 -10.46
N ALA A 70 2.70 -5.03 -10.88
CA ALA A 70 2.91 -6.34 -10.27
C ALA A 70 4.24 -7.01 -10.67
N MET A 71 5.26 -6.26 -11.06
CA MET A 71 6.57 -6.81 -11.40
C MET A 71 7.37 -7.12 -10.14
N VAL A 72 7.91 -8.33 -10.02
CA VAL A 72 8.66 -8.80 -8.84
C VAL A 72 9.86 -7.90 -8.51
N LYS A 73 10.48 -7.29 -9.51
CA LYS A 73 11.62 -6.37 -9.35
C LYS A 73 11.18 -4.89 -9.19
N GLU A 74 9.89 -4.61 -9.15
CA GLU A 74 9.42 -3.28 -8.83
C GLU A 74 9.48 -3.11 -7.30
N PRO A 75 10.21 -2.09 -6.77
CA PRO A 75 10.55 -2.03 -5.34
C PRO A 75 9.34 -2.03 -4.41
N HIS A 76 8.26 -1.39 -4.80
CA HIS A 76 7.03 -1.29 -4.01
C HIS A 76 6.32 -2.65 -3.94
N HIS A 77 6.22 -3.36 -5.09
CA HIS A 77 5.63 -4.69 -5.16
C HIS A 77 6.50 -5.75 -4.45
N ALA A 78 7.82 -5.67 -4.62
CA ALA A 78 8.77 -6.55 -3.93
C ALA A 78 8.62 -6.44 -2.40
N ALA A 79 8.51 -5.22 -1.88
CA ALA A 79 8.29 -4.99 -0.45
C ALA A 79 6.94 -5.56 0.04
N ALA A 80 5.87 -5.49 -0.78
CA ALA A 80 4.59 -6.10 -0.46
C ALA A 80 4.68 -7.64 -0.43
N LEU A 81 5.46 -8.25 -1.31
CA LEU A 81 5.75 -9.69 -1.32
C LEU A 81 6.56 -10.11 -0.09
N ASP A 82 7.59 -9.35 0.28
CA ASP A 82 8.40 -9.61 1.48
C ASP A 82 7.54 -9.55 2.74
N PHE A 83 6.72 -8.53 2.88
CA PHE A 83 5.76 -8.39 3.97
C PHE A 83 4.81 -9.60 4.03
N LYS A 84 4.17 -9.95 2.90
CA LYS A 84 3.27 -11.10 2.79
C LYS A 84 3.94 -12.39 3.24
N ASN A 85 5.08 -12.71 2.63
CA ASN A 85 5.79 -13.96 2.88
C ASN A 85 6.20 -14.09 4.36
N TYR A 86 6.66 -13.00 4.96
CA TYR A 86 7.02 -12.98 6.36
C TYR A 86 5.81 -13.17 7.28
N VAL A 87 4.77 -12.37 7.11
CA VAL A 87 3.59 -12.37 7.99
C VAL A 87 2.84 -13.70 7.92
N GLU A 88 2.62 -14.24 6.73
CA GLU A 88 1.95 -15.54 6.56
C GLU A 88 2.74 -16.67 7.21
N LYS A 89 4.08 -16.68 7.06
CA LYS A 89 4.97 -17.66 7.69
C LYS A 89 5.00 -17.50 9.21
N ALA A 90 5.18 -16.29 9.73
CA ALA A 90 5.30 -16.02 11.16
C ALA A 90 4.01 -16.31 11.92
N THR A 91 2.87 -16.23 11.26
CA THR A 91 1.55 -16.52 11.83
C THR A 91 1.04 -17.93 11.53
N ASN A 92 1.88 -18.82 10.95
CA ASN A 92 1.49 -20.17 10.51
C ASN A 92 0.21 -20.18 9.66
N GLY A 93 0.04 -19.19 8.79
CA GLY A 93 -1.12 -19.04 7.90
C GLY A 93 -2.41 -18.54 8.58
N LYS A 94 -2.35 -18.09 9.83
CA LYS A 94 -3.47 -17.42 10.52
C LYS A 94 -3.85 -16.09 9.85
N VAL A 95 -2.85 -15.37 9.31
CA VAL A 95 -3.04 -14.18 8.48
C VAL A 95 -2.91 -14.58 7.01
N ASP A 96 -3.82 -14.10 6.17
CA ASP A 96 -3.81 -14.22 4.70
C ASP A 96 -3.63 -12.82 4.11
N VAL A 97 -2.46 -12.54 3.53
CA VAL A 97 -2.15 -11.24 2.92
C VAL A 97 -2.44 -11.30 1.42
N GLN A 98 -3.44 -10.56 0.99
CA GLN A 98 -3.87 -10.46 -0.41
C GLN A 98 -3.38 -9.15 -1.00
N ILE A 99 -2.44 -9.23 -1.96
CA ILE A 99 -1.85 -8.05 -2.59
C ILE A 99 -2.69 -7.61 -3.79
N TYR A 100 -3.00 -6.32 -3.85
CA TYR A 100 -3.75 -5.64 -4.92
C TYR A 100 -2.88 -4.54 -5.52
N PRO A 101 -2.07 -4.86 -6.55
CA PRO A 101 -1.16 -3.93 -7.22
C PRO A 101 -1.89 -3.00 -8.19
N GLY A 102 -1.18 -1.97 -8.69
CA GLY A 102 -1.65 -1.13 -9.79
C GLY A 102 -2.96 -0.38 -9.49
N SER A 103 -3.15 0.06 -8.26
CA SER A 103 -4.35 0.79 -7.83
C SER A 103 -5.67 0.01 -7.99
N GLN A 104 -5.66 -1.32 -7.96
CA GLN A 104 -6.86 -2.16 -8.13
C GLN A 104 -7.96 -1.88 -7.09
N LEU A 105 -7.60 -1.40 -5.90
CA LEU A 105 -8.54 -0.99 -4.85
C LEU A 105 -8.76 0.53 -4.80
N GLY A 106 -8.32 1.26 -5.82
CA GLY A 106 -8.34 2.72 -5.89
C GLY A 106 -6.96 3.33 -5.75
N GLY A 107 -6.83 4.62 -6.05
CA GLY A 107 -5.59 5.39 -5.91
C GLY A 107 -5.10 5.50 -4.47
N GLU A 108 -3.93 6.08 -4.25
CA GLU A 108 -3.26 6.09 -2.95
C GLU A 108 -4.04 6.87 -1.88
N GLU A 109 -4.61 8.03 -2.22
CA GLU A 109 -5.45 8.81 -1.29
C GLU A 109 -6.69 8.01 -0.87
N ARG A 110 -7.33 7.34 -1.82
CA ARG A 110 -8.47 6.47 -1.55
C ARG A 110 -8.08 5.30 -0.65
N SER A 111 -6.96 4.65 -0.93
CA SER A 111 -6.44 3.54 -0.12
C SER A 111 -6.17 3.98 1.33
N PHE A 112 -5.62 5.21 1.53
CA PHE A 112 -5.41 5.75 2.88
C PHE A 112 -6.72 5.95 3.64
N GLN A 113 -7.76 6.49 2.99
CA GLN A 113 -9.10 6.65 3.56
C GLN A 113 -9.76 5.29 3.86
N ASP A 114 -9.63 4.34 2.97
CA ASP A 114 -10.18 2.99 3.14
C ASP A 114 -9.53 2.24 4.32
N ILE A 115 -8.23 2.52 4.62
CA ILE A 115 -7.59 2.05 5.86
C ILE A 115 -8.21 2.74 7.09
N GLN A 116 -8.43 4.06 7.06
CA GLN A 116 -9.07 4.78 8.16
C GLN A 116 -10.46 4.21 8.48
N GLN A 117 -11.21 3.82 7.46
CA GLN A 117 -12.55 3.25 7.55
C GLN A 117 -12.56 1.73 7.82
N GLY A 118 -11.39 1.06 7.79
CA GLY A 118 -11.28 -0.39 7.95
C GLY A 118 -11.75 -1.22 6.75
N VAL A 119 -11.96 -0.58 5.59
CA VAL A 119 -12.34 -1.24 4.33
C VAL A 119 -11.21 -2.12 3.82
N ILE A 120 -9.97 -1.63 3.87
CA ILE A 120 -8.75 -2.42 3.65
C ILE A 120 -7.87 -2.38 4.90
N GLN A 121 -6.94 -3.30 5.02
CA GLN A 121 -6.16 -3.47 6.24
C GLN A 121 -4.79 -2.80 6.17
N ILE A 122 -4.21 -2.73 4.97
CA ILE A 122 -2.84 -2.24 4.77
C ILE A 122 -2.68 -1.65 3.37
N ALA A 123 -1.87 -0.61 3.25
CA ALA A 123 -1.39 -0.11 1.97
C ALA A 123 0.02 0.44 2.11
N SER A 124 0.77 0.48 1.01
CA SER A 124 1.97 1.29 0.88
C SER A 124 1.73 2.37 -0.18
N LEU A 125 2.13 3.60 0.13
CA LEU A 125 1.80 4.79 -0.66
C LEU A 125 2.85 5.90 -0.44
N ALA A 126 2.95 6.83 -1.38
CA ALA A 126 3.89 7.95 -1.27
C ALA A 126 3.49 8.89 -0.13
N VAL A 127 4.45 9.40 0.63
CA VAL A 127 4.21 10.28 1.78
C VAL A 127 3.44 11.56 1.38
N ASN A 128 3.64 12.06 0.18
CA ASN A 128 2.92 13.24 -0.32
C ASN A 128 1.39 13.04 -0.41
N ASN A 129 0.91 11.80 -0.51
CA ASN A 129 -0.51 11.47 -0.47
C ASN A 129 -1.00 11.23 0.98
N VAL A 130 -0.09 11.01 1.93
CA VAL A 130 -0.38 10.95 3.38
C VAL A 130 -0.53 12.34 3.97
N THR A 131 0.27 13.31 3.52
CA THR A 131 0.30 14.69 4.03
C THR A 131 -1.07 15.37 4.02
N VAL A 132 -1.93 15.00 3.08
CA VAL A 132 -3.32 15.53 3.01
C VAL A 132 -4.14 15.15 4.25
N PHE A 133 -3.85 14.00 4.86
CA PHE A 133 -4.57 13.45 6.03
C PHE A 133 -3.77 13.56 7.32
N SER A 134 -2.47 13.72 7.20
CA SER A 134 -1.53 13.85 8.32
C SER A 134 -0.54 14.99 8.01
N PRO A 135 -0.92 16.25 8.29
CA PRO A 135 -0.16 17.43 7.88
C PRO A 135 1.27 17.45 8.39
N SER A 136 1.55 16.90 9.57
CA SER A 136 2.92 16.81 10.11
C SER A 136 3.86 15.99 9.22
N MET A 137 3.34 15.08 8.38
CA MET A 137 4.13 14.34 7.40
C MET A 137 4.65 15.23 6.26
N GLY A 138 4.15 16.46 6.15
CA GLY A 138 4.66 17.47 5.21
C GLY A 138 6.15 17.80 5.38
N VAL A 139 6.75 17.50 6.54
CA VAL A 139 8.21 17.62 6.74
C VAL A 139 8.99 16.80 5.71
N PHE A 140 8.45 15.67 5.27
CA PHE A 140 9.06 14.80 4.27
C PHE A 140 8.81 15.27 2.83
N ASP A 141 7.93 16.24 2.63
CA ASP A 141 7.62 16.81 1.31
C ASP A 141 8.40 18.09 1.03
N LEU A 142 9.04 18.66 2.04
CA LEU A 142 9.88 19.86 1.87
C LEU A 142 11.03 19.57 0.90
N PRO A 143 11.19 20.39 -0.16
CA PRO A 143 12.22 20.15 -1.17
C PRO A 143 13.62 20.29 -0.59
N TYR A 144 14.54 19.41 -1.01
CA TYR A 144 15.92 19.34 -0.51
C TYR A 144 16.04 19.09 1.00
N MET A 145 15.00 18.53 1.64
CA MET A 145 15.07 18.07 3.02
C MET A 145 16.18 17.02 3.18
N PHE A 146 16.26 16.08 2.25
CA PHE A 146 17.29 15.05 2.18
C PHE A 146 18.14 15.22 0.93
N THR A 147 19.46 15.11 1.09
CA THR A 147 20.44 15.17 0.01
C THR A 147 21.10 13.82 -0.29
N ASN A 148 20.83 12.82 0.56
CA ASN A 148 21.28 11.44 0.40
C ASN A 148 20.31 10.48 1.10
N TYR A 149 20.42 9.19 0.80
CA TYR A 149 19.55 8.15 1.36
C TYR A 149 19.86 7.87 2.85
N GLU A 150 21.11 7.98 3.24
CA GLU A 150 21.54 7.68 4.62
C GLU A 150 20.86 8.62 5.62
N ASP A 151 20.86 9.91 5.36
CA ASP A 151 20.15 10.90 6.17
C ASP A 151 18.66 10.65 6.24
N CYS A 152 18.06 10.29 5.10
CA CYS A 152 16.65 9.95 5.03
C CYS A 152 16.32 8.74 5.94
N TYR A 153 17.08 7.65 5.81
CA TYR A 153 16.88 6.44 6.62
C TYR A 153 17.11 6.70 8.10
N LYS A 154 18.21 7.36 8.43
CA LYS A 154 18.57 7.72 9.80
C LYS A 154 17.46 8.53 10.48
N LEU A 155 16.94 9.56 9.81
CA LEU A 155 15.93 10.43 10.41
C LEU A 155 14.58 9.73 10.58
N ILE A 156 14.17 8.88 9.64
CA ILE A 156 12.97 8.07 9.80
C ILE A 156 13.13 7.12 10.99
N ASP A 157 14.26 6.41 11.06
CA ASP A 157 14.49 5.41 12.10
C ASP A 157 14.62 6.06 13.50
N GLN A 158 15.30 7.19 13.61
CA GLN A 158 15.46 7.91 14.88
C GLN A 158 14.18 8.58 15.39
N ASN A 159 13.25 8.93 14.50
CA ASN A 159 12.02 9.64 14.85
C ASN A 159 10.76 8.75 14.70
N TRP A 160 10.93 7.43 14.60
CA TRP A 160 9.87 6.47 14.35
C TRP A 160 8.65 6.64 15.28
N ASP A 161 8.88 6.74 16.57
CA ASP A 161 7.81 6.85 17.56
C ASP A 161 7.05 8.18 17.46
N GLU A 162 7.78 9.29 17.25
CA GLU A 162 7.16 10.61 17.11
C GLU A 162 6.39 10.72 15.80
N ILE A 163 6.91 10.17 14.70
CA ILE A 163 6.21 10.07 13.42
C ILE A 163 4.89 9.31 13.59
N ASN A 164 4.93 8.13 14.20
CA ASN A 164 3.73 7.32 14.41
C ASN A 164 2.74 7.98 15.39
N LYS A 165 3.22 8.59 16.45
CA LYS A 165 2.39 9.34 17.39
C LYS A 165 1.58 10.43 16.67
N ARG A 166 2.22 11.21 15.77
CA ARG A 166 1.58 12.25 14.97
C ARG A 166 0.61 11.67 13.96
N MET A 167 1.01 10.68 13.17
CA MET A 167 0.13 10.01 12.21
C MET A 167 -1.14 9.46 12.88
N ILE A 168 -1.01 8.81 14.05
CA ILE A 168 -2.15 8.28 14.79
C ILE A 168 -3.07 9.42 15.26
N ALA A 169 -2.51 10.49 15.80
CA ALA A 169 -3.30 11.63 16.31
C ALA A 169 -4.05 12.35 15.19
N GLU A 170 -3.44 12.51 14.03
CA GLU A 170 -4.00 13.27 12.91
C GLU A 170 -4.92 12.43 12.01
N SER A 171 -4.65 11.14 11.86
CA SER A 171 -5.34 10.30 10.88
C SER A 171 -5.92 8.99 11.41
N GLY A 172 -5.53 8.55 12.61
CA GLY A 172 -5.87 7.24 13.14
C GLY A 172 -5.10 6.08 12.51
N ASN A 173 -4.25 6.34 11.54
CA ASN A 173 -3.38 5.36 10.89
C ASN A 173 -1.96 5.41 11.46
N MET A 174 -1.20 4.32 11.28
CA MET A 174 0.20 4.22 11.71
C MET A 174 1.06 3.55 10.65
N ALA A 175 2.35 3.89 10.59
CA ALA A 175 3.32 3.21 9.77
C ALA A 175 3.83 1.94 10.47
N VAL A 176 3.98 0.85 9.71
CA VAL A 176 4.63 -0.40 10.13
C VAL A 176 5.91 -0.67 9.34
N GLY A 177 6.22 0.14 8.34
CA GLY A 177 7.42 0.16 7.53
C GLY A 177 7.53 1.44 6.73
N TRP A 178 8.69 1.71 6.13
CA TRP A 178 8.92 2.84 5.24
C TRP A 178 9.69 2.38 4.02
N LEU A 179 9.19 2.71 2.84
CA LEU A 179 9.76 2.36 1.56
C LEU A 179 10.41 3.58 0.91
N VAL A 180 11.39 3.32 0.07
CA VAL A 180 12.07 4.30 -0.78
C VAL A 180 12.03 3.79 -2.21
N GLN A 181 11.85 4.68 -3.18
CA GLN A 181 11.94 4.33 -4.60
C GLN A 181 13.03 5.11 -5.36
N GLY A 182 13.75 5.99 -4.69
CA GLY A 182 14.83 6.77 -5.27
C GLY A 182 14.59 8.27 -5.20
N PHE A 183 15.59 9.04 -5.64
CA PHE A 183 15.42 10.47 -5.87
C PHE A 183 14.51 10.73 -7.07
N ARG A 184 13.63 11.71 -6.92
CA ARG A 184 12.72 12.10 -8.00
C ARG A 184 13.48 12.89 -9.05
N VAL A 185 13.34 12.47 -10.29
CA VAL A 185 13.87 13.14 -11.49
C VAL A 185 12.73 13.75 -12.27
N LEU A 186 12.99 14.81 -12.99
CA LEU A 186 12.01 15.50 -13.83
C LEU A 186 12.07 14.95 -15.25
N SER A 187 10.95 14.50 -15.79
CA SER A 187 10.86 14.08 -17.20
C SER A 187 9.90 14.92 -18.00
N ASN A 188 10.15 15.05 -19.29
CA ASN A 188 9.25 15.71 -20.22
C ASN A 188 9.41 15.21 -21.67
N SER A 189 8.46 15.57 -22.54
CA SER A 189 8.44 15.17 -23.95
C SER A 189 8.87 16.30 -24.95
N LYS A 190 9.21 17.49 -24.45
CA LYS A 190 9.40 18.66 -25.26
C LYS A 190 10.87 18.95 -25.61
N HIS A 191 11.70 19.18 -24.60
CA HIS A 191 13.10 19.59 -24.76
C HIS A 191 13.91 19.27 -23.48
N PRO A 192 15.24 19.20 -23.57
CA PRO A 192 16.09 19.09 -22.39
C PRO A 192 15.89 20.31 -21.46
N ILE A 193 15.82 20.06 -20.16
CA ILE A 193 15.74 21.09 -19.11
C ILE A 193 17.12 21.22 -18.49
N ARG A 194 17.89 22.23 -18.88
CA ARG A 194 19.26 22.49 -18.42
C ARG A 194 19.30 23.46 -17.27
N THR A 195 18.44 24.47 -17.32
CA THR A 195 18.30 25.51 -16.30
C THR A 195 16.86 25.59 -15.80
N VAL A 196 16.65 26.30 -14.70
CA VAL A 196 15.29 26.48 -14.12
C VAL A 196 14.38 27.27 -15.10
N GLU A 197 14.94 28.13 -15.95
CA GLU A 197 14.18 28.88 -16.92
C GLU A 197 13.58 27.99 -18.02
N ASP A 198 14.17 26.84 -18.30
CA ASP A 198 13.65 25.88 -19.28
C ASP A 198 12.34 25.21 -18.84
N LEU A 199 11.94 25.37 -17.58
CA LEU A 199 10.63 24.95 -17.10
C LEU A 199 9.49 25.88 -17.53
N LYS A 200 9.79 27.08 -17.95
CA LYS A 200 8.76 28.08 -18.26
C LYS A 200 7.84 27.62 -19.40
N GLY A 201 6.54 27.63 -19.12
CA GLY A 201 5.51 27.20 -20.07
C GLY A 201 5.33 25.69 -20.20
N LEU A 202 6.09 24.87 -19.43
CA LEU A 202 5.86 23.43 -19.37
C LEU A 202 4.82 23.10 -18.32
N LYS A 203 3.80 22.35 -18.72
CA LYS A 203 2.83 21.74 -17.82
C LYS A 203 3.41 20.46 -17.23
N ILE A 204 3.72 20.50 -15.95
CA ILE A 204 4.29 19.36 -15.25
C ILE A 204 3.25 18.76 -14.31
N ARG A 205 2.91 17.50 -14.55
CA ARG A 205 2.08 16.77 -13.59
C ARG A 205 2.80 16.67 -12.26
N VAL A 206 2.12 17.06 -11.20
CA VAL A 206 2.54 16.84 -9.82
C VAL A 206 1.43 16.12 -9.05
N PRO A 207 1.72 15.41 -7.95
CA PRO A 207 0.68 14.94 -7.04
C PRO A 207 -0.17 16.09 -6.49
N ASN A 208 -1.35 15.78 -5.96
CA ASN A 208 -2.22 16.76 -5.30
C ASN A 208 -1.64 17.14 -3.91
N ASN A 209 -0.42 17.69 -3.92
CA ASN A 209 0.33 18.08 -2.73
C ASN A 209 0.70 19.55 -2.79
N PRO A 210 0.25 20.38 -1.82
CA PRO A 210 0.47 21.82 -1.85
C PRO A 210 1.94 22.24 -1.85
N ILE A 211 2.83 21.49 -1.15
CA ILE A 211 4.27 21.79 -1.09
C ILE A 211 4.91 21.56 -2.45
N MET A 212 4.59 20.44 -3.13
CA MET A 212 5.12 20.14 -4.45
C MET A 212 4.58 21.11 -5.51
N ILE A 213 3.30 21.48 -5.44
CA ILE A 213 2.70 22.49 -6.31
C ILE A 213 3.43 23.84 -6.15
N ALA A 214 3.67 24.29 -4.91
CA ALA A 214 4.37 25.54 -4.64
C ALA A 214 5.83 25.50 -5.12
N THR A 215 6.51 24.36 -4.96
CA THR A 215 7.89 24.15 -5.42
C THR A 215 7.99 24.34 -6.94
N PHE A 216 7.12 23.67 -7.73
CA PHE A 216 7.14 23.80 -9.18
C PHE A 216 6.75 25.20 -9.67
N ARG A 217 5.85 25.89 -8.97
CA ARG A 217 5.56 27.31 -9.23
C ARG A 217 6.75 28.21 -8.95
N ALA A 218 7.48 27.99 -7.86
CA ALA A 218 8.68 28.75 -7.52
C ALA A 218 9.78 28.61 -8.59
N TRP A 219 9.85 27.46 -9.23
CA TRP A 219 10.73 27.22 -10.37
C TRP A 219 10.25 27.85 -11.69
N GLY A 220 9.00 28.35 -11.76
CA GLY A 220 8.44 28.97 -12.95
C GLY A 220 7.70 27.98 -13.87
N GLY A 221 7.56 26.71 -13.48
CA GLY A 221 6.76 25.73 -14.20
C GLY A 221 5.26 25.89 -13.98
N GLU A 222 4.46 25.22 -14.79
CA GLU A 222 3.00 25.14 -14.64
C GLU A 222 2.60 23.80 -14.00
N PRO A 223 2.53 23.69 -12.67
CA PRO A 223 2.14 22.44 -12.04
C PRO A 223 0.68 22.11 -12.30
N ALA A 224 0.41 20.89 -12.78
CA ALA A 224 -0.92 20.32 -12.99
C ALA A 224 -1.16 19.21 -11.97
N PRO A 225 -1.86 19.50 -10.83
CA PRO A 225 -2.17 18.49 -9.83
C PRO A 225 -3.08 17.41 -10.40
N MET A 226 -2.69 16.14 -10.18
CA MET A 226 -3.41 15.01 -10.77
C MET A 226 -3.09 13.72 -10.01
N ALA A 227 -4.08 12.83 -9.87
CA ALA A 227 -3.90 11.52 -9.28
C ALA A 227 -2.88 10.67 -10.08
N TRP A 228 -2.26 9.70 -9.40
CA TRP A 228 -1.21 8.89 -10.03
C TRP A 228 -1.72 8.05 -11.20
N ASP A 229 -2.85 7.41 -11.05
CA ASP A 229 -3.48 6.53 -12.03
C ASP A 229 -3.93 7.24 -13.32
N GLU A 230 -4.06 8.56 -13.30
CA GLU A 230 -4.35 9.39 -14.48
C GLU A 230 -3.09 9.80 -15.25
N THR A 231 -1.90 9.70 -14.63
CA THR A 231 -0.67 10.34 -15.10
C THR A 231 -0.22 9.84 -16.48
N PHE A 232 -0.18 8.51 -16.69
CA PHE A 232 0.28 7.96 -17.98
C PHE A 232 -0.60 8.41 -19.13
N ASN A 233 -1.91 8.35 -18.98
CA ASN A 233 -2.88 8.77 -19.98
C ASN A 233 -2.77 10.28 -20.29
N ALA A 234 -2.57 11.11 -19.27
CA ALA A 234 -2.40 12.55 -19.44
C ALA A 234 -1.12 12.89 -20.21
N LEU A 235 0.00 12.18 -19.96
CA LEU A 235 1.24 12.30 -20.74
C LEU A 235 1.06 11.83 -22.18
N GLN A 236 0.42 10.68 -22.39
CA GLN A 236 0.16 10.10 -23.71
C GLN A 236 -0.72 11.02 -24.57
N GLN A 237 -1.74 11.62 -23.97
CA GLN A 237 -2.67 12.55 -24.61
C GLN A 237 -2.11 13.99 -24.69
N LYS A 238 -0.92 14.23 -24.14
CA LYS A 238 -0.25 15.56 -24.09
C LYS A 238 -1.07 16.63 -23.35
N VAL A 239 -1.88 16.20 -22.37
CA VAL A 239 -2.57 17.11 -21.43
C VAL A 239 -1.55 17.78 -20.52
N VAL A 240 -0.48 17.05 -20.18
CA VAL A 240 0.72 17.54 -19.51
C VAL A 240 1.96 17.20 -20.35
N ASP A 241 3.00 18.00 -20.20
CA ASP A 241 4.25 17.85 -20.96
C ASP A 241 5.25 16.94 -20.25
N GLY A 242 5.17 16.88 -18.94
CA GLY A 242 6.10 16.13 -18.12
C GLY A 242 5.54 15.73 -16.75
N GLN A 243 6.36 15.02 -16.02
CA GLN A 243 6.09 14.56 -14.65
C GLN A 243 7.42 14.39 -13.89
N GLU A 244 7.37 14.12 -12.59
CA GLU A 244 8.54 13.87 -11.77
C GLU A 244 8.32 12.61 -10.91
N ASN A 245 9.22 11.66 -11.01
CA ASN A 245 9.27 10.41 -10.22
C ASN A 245 10.65 9.78 -10.33
N PRO A 246 11.01 8.84 -9.43
CA PRO A 246 12.26 8.11 -9.50
C PRO A 246 12.35 7.18 -10.71
N TYR A 247 13.57 6.77 -11.06
CA TYR A 247 13.84 5.86 -12.16
C TYR A 247 13.08 4.52 -12.09
N PRO A 248 12.94 3.84 -10.94
CA PRO A 248 12.15 2.62 -10.86
C PRO A 248 10.69 2.83 -11.26
N VAL A 249 10.09 3.94 -10.83
CA VAL A 249 8.70 4.31 -11.19
C VAL A 249 8.61 4.64 -12.69
N PHE A 250 9.58 5.39 -13.22
CA PHE A 250 9.63 5.75 -14.64
C PHE A 250 9.70 4.48 -15.51
N ALA A 251 10.61 3.57 -15.20
CA ALA A 251 10.83 2.35 -15.99
C ALA A 251 9.68 1.33 -15.85
N SER A 252 9.15 1.14 -14.64
CA SER A 252 8.07 0.16 -14.40
C SER A 252 6.74 0.55 -15.04
N ASN A 253 6.52 1.86 -15.28
CA ASN A 253 5.34 2.40 -15.95
C ASN A 253 5.59 2.73 -17.43
N LYS A 254 6.75 2.37 -17.97
CA LYS A 254 7.12 2.56 -19.39
C LYS A 254 6.99 4.01 -19.85
N PHE A 255 7.39 4.95 -19.01
CA PHE A 255 7.29 6.38 -19.36
C PHE A 255 8.21 6.77 -20.52
N GLU A 256 9.23 5.96 -20.84
CA GLU A 256 10.03 6.12 -22.05
C GLU A 256 9.22 6.09 -23.36
N GLU A 257 8.02 5.51 -23.33
CA GLU A 257 7.11 5.54 -24.50
C GLU A 257 6.52 6.93 -24.76
N VAL A 258 6.42 7.78 -23.72
CA VAL A 258 5.76 9.08 -23.76
C VAL A 258 6.62 10.26 -23.30
N GLN A 259 7.83 9.99 -22.78
CA GLN A 259 8.78 10.98 -22.26
C GLN A 259 10.17 10.75 -22.85
N LYS A 260 10.82 11.80 -23.34
CA LYS A 260 12.10 11.73 -24.05
C LYS A 260 13.29 12.26 -23.26
N TYR A 261 13.03 13.20 -22.35
CA TYR A 261 14.08 13.93 -21.63
C TYR A 261 13.91 13.74 -20.14
N ILE A 262 15.01 13.49 -19.45
CA ILE A 262 15.08 13.43 -17.98
C ILE A 262 16.14 14.41 -17.51
N THR A 263 15.85 15.19 -16.46
CA THR A 263 16.81 15.97 -15.70
C THR A 263 16.83 15.52 -14.24
N GLU A 264 18.00 15.18 -13.74
CA GLU A 264 18.20 14.71 -12.35
C GLU A 264 18.21 15.91 -11.39
N ILE A 265 17.03 16.43 -11.08
CA ILE A 265 16.87 17.57 -10.16
C ILE A 265 17.04 17.18 -8.68
N HIS A 266 16.91 15.90 -8.34
CA HIS A 266 17.10 15.29 -7.02
C HIS A 266 16.56 16.12 -5.83
N TYR A 267 15.47 16.84 -6.06
CA TYR A 267 14.91 17.77 -5.08
C TYR A 267 14.24 17.09 -3.90
N LYS A 268 13.85 15.82 -4.07
CA LYS A 268 13.09 15.06 -3.10
C LYS A 268 13.33 13.57 -3.28
N VAL A 269 13.49 12.86 -2.17
CA VAL A 269 13.41 11.38 -2.16
C VAL A 269 11.96 10.94 -2.22
N TRP A 270 11.63 9.98 -3.08
CA TRP A 270 10.37 9.28 -2.98
C TRP A 270 10.43 8.35 -1.77
N ILE A 271 9.72 8.69 -0.74
CA ILE A 271 9.53 7.86 0.46
C ILE A 271 8.05 7.66 0.71
N GLY A 272 7.70 6.54 1.34
CA GLY A 272 6.32 6.25 1.67
C GLY A 272 6.16 5.20 2.75
N PRO A 273 5.19 5.39 3.68
CA PRO A 273 4.92 4.42 4.72
C PRO A 273 4.15 3.19 4.20
N ILE A 274 4.39 2.05 4.84
CA ILE A 274 3.46 0.93 4.85
C ILE A 274 2.50 1.20 6.02
N VAL A 275 1.22 1.39 5.72
CA VAL A 275 0.24 1.95 6.67
C VAL A 275 -0.82 0.94 7.05
N VAL A 276 -1.17 0.89 8.33
CA VAL A 276 -2.32 0.16 8.88
C VAL A 276 -3.16 1.08 9.76
N ASN A 277 -4.44 0.74 9.98
CA ASN A 277 -5.25 1.45 10.98
C ASN A 277 -4.79 1.08 12.40
N ALA A 278 -4.45 2.08 13.22
CA ALA A 278 -3.89 1.85 14.56
C ALA A 278 -4.89 1.14 15.50
N ALA A 279 -6.19 1.47 15.42
CA ALA A 279 -7.21 0.83 16.24
C ALA A 279 -7.46 -0.61 15.81
N TRP A 280 -7.45 -0.90 14.50
CA TRP A 280 -7.54 -2.25 13.99
C TRP A 280 -6.31 -3.08 14.41
N PHE A 281 -5.11 -2.53 14.27
CA PHE A 281 -3.86 -3.17 14.66
C PHE A 281 -3.86 -3.57 16.15
N LYS A 282 -4.26 -2.66 17.04
CA LYS A 282 -4.33 -2.92 18.49
C LYS A 282 -5.30 -4.03 18.87
N LYS A 283 -6.30 -4.32 18.05
CA LYS A 283 -7.28 -5.41 18.27
C LYS A 283 -6.76 -6.78 17.83
N GLN A 284 -5.64 -6.85 17.11
CA GLN A 284 -5.09 -8.12 16.66
C GLN A 284 -4.41 -8.86 17.82
N PRO A 285 -4.32 -10.20 17.78
CA PRO A 285 -3.53 -10.98 18.72
C PRO A 285 -2.06 -10.51 18.75
N ALA A 286 -1.40 -10.67 19.90
CA ALA A 286 -0.03 -10.17 20.10
C ALA A 286 0.99 -10.78 19.11
N ASP A 287 0.84 -12.06 18.76
CA ASP A 287 1.63 -12.75 17.75
C ASP A 287 1.45 -12.14 16.35
N VAL A 288 0.21 -11.75 15.99
CA VAL A 288 -0.10 -11.10 14.73
C VAL A 288 0.45 -9.66 14.70
N GLN A 289 0.29 -8.90 15.80
CA GLN A 289 0.87 -7.55 15.89
C GLN A 289 2.40 -7.60 15.69
N LYS A 290 3.08 -8.54 16.36
CA LYS A 290 4.51 -8.75 16.22
C LYS A 290 4.88 -9.10 14.78
N ALA A 291 4.18 -10.03 14.15
CA ALA A 291 4.43 -10.43 12.76
C ALA A 291 4.26 -9.26 11.78
N ILE A 292 3.26 -8.40 11.97
CA ILE A 292 3.04 -7.21 11.13
C ILE A 292 4.20 -6.22 11.27
N LEU A 293 4.66 -5.92 12.48
CA LEU A 293 5.77 -4.99 12.69
C LEU A 293 7.09 -5.54 12.14
N GLU A 294 7.39 -6.81 12.39
CA GLU A 294 8.61 -7.45 11.87
C GLU A 294 8.57 -7.60 10.34
N GLY A 295 7.39 -7.90 9.76
CA GLY A 295 7.20 -7.95 8.31
C GLY A 295 7.40 -6.59 7.66
N GLY A 296 6.90 -5.52 8.28
CA GLY A 296 7.13 -4.14 7.83
C GLY A 296 8.60 -3.74 7.90
N ARG A 297 9.30 -4.10 8.99
CA ARG A 297 10.74 -3.86 9.15
C ARG A 297 11.56 -4.61 8.08
N LEU A 298 11.28 -5.89 7.86
CA LEU A 298 11.97 -6.69 6.84
C LEU A 298 11.76 -6.12 5.44
N ALA A 299 10.52 -5.76 5.09
CA ALA A 299 10.20 -5.13 3.82
C ALA A 299 10.96 -3.82 3.64
N THR A 300 11.08 -2.99 4.69
CA THR A 300 11.88 -1.76 4.70
C THR A 300 13.35 -2.04 4.42
N GLU A 301 13.96 -2.98 5.15
CA GLU A 301 15.39 -3.30 5.02
C GLU A 301 15.75 -3.84 3.63
N ASN A 302 14.92 -4.75 3.10
CA ASN A 302 15.12 -5.31 1.77
C ASN A 302 14.91 -4.27 0.67
N ASN A 303 13.92 -3.38 0.82
CA ASN A 303 13.69 -2.28 -0.09
C ASN A 303 14.90 -1.32 -0.16
N ARG A 304 15.48 -0.93 0.98
CA ARG A 304 16.67 -0.07 1.03
C ARG A 304 17.86 -0.67 0.30
N LYS A 305 18.09 -1.99 0.44
CA LYS A 305 19.14 -2.73 -0.29
C LYS A 305 18.87 -2.74 -1.79
N MET A 306 17.64 -3.05 -2.17
CA MET A 306 17.24 -3.12 -3.58
C MET A 306 17.45 -1.78 -4.29
N ILE A 307 17.06 -0.66 -3.68
CA ILE A 307 17.23 0.68 -4.27
C ILE A 307 18.70 1.02 -4.48
N ALA A 308 19.56 0.71 -3.53
CA ALA A 308 21.01 0.96 -3.65
C ALA A 308 21.65 0.25 -4.86
N GLU A 309 21.08 -0.90 -5.28
CA GLU A 309 21.61 -1.72 -6.40
C GLU A 309 21.00 -1.31 -7.75
N MET A 310 19.76 -0.82 -7.79
CA MET A 310 18.97 -0.66 -9.02
C MET A 310 19.26 0.60 -9.84
N GLU A 311 19.59 1.72 -9.21
CA GLU A 311 19.52 3.04 -9.84
C GLU A 311 20.49 3.15 -11.04
N THR A 312 21.71 2.68 -10.90
CA THR A 312 22.72 2.69 -11.96
C THR A 312 22.32 1.86 -13.18
N ASP A 313 21.75 0.68 -12.96
CA ASP A 313 21.33 -0.21 -14.05
C ASP A 313 20.14 0.38 -14.82
N LEU A 314 19.20 1.02 -14.13
CA LEU A 314 18.03 1.65 -14.75
C LEU A 314 18.42 2.83 -15.65
N VAL A 315 19.37 3.67 -15.22
CA VAL A 315 19.90 4.78 -16.04
C VAL A 315 20.46 4.25 -17.37
N LYS A 316 21.22 3.15 -17.32
CA LYS A 316 21.75 2.51 -18.53
C LYS A 316 20.64 2.00 -19.43
N VAL A 317 19.66 1.26 -18.87
CA VAL A 317 18.52 0.72 -19.64
C VAL A 317 17.72 1.84 -20.31
N LEU A 318 17.50 2.98 -19.67
CA LEU A 318 16.75 4.09 -20.23
C LEU A 318 17.53 4.81 -21.36
N LYS A 319 18.86 4.94 -21.21
CA LYS A 319 19.71 5.45 -22.30
C LYS A 319 19.67 4.55 -23.54
N ASP A 320 19.68 3.23 -23.36
CA ASP A 320 19.54 2.26 -24.46
C ASP A 320 18.17 2.37 -25.16
N LYS A 321 17.14 2.89 -24.47
CA LYS A 321 15.81 3.21 -25.02
C LYS A 321 15.68 4.64 -25.60
N SER A 322 16.80 5.30 -25.84
CA SER A 322 16.87 6.65 -26.42
C SER A 322 16.25 7.76 -25.56
N VAL A 323 16.24 7.58 -24.23
CA VAL A 323 15.93 8.66 -23.30
C VAL A 323 17.20 9.49 -23.07
N GLU A 324 17.11 10.81 -23.33
CA GLU A 324 18.19 11.74 -23.03
C GLU A 324 18.17 12.09 -21.53
N ILE A 325 19.27 11.82 -20.84
CA ILE A 325 19.39 12.04 -19.40
C ILE A 325 20.46 13.07 -19.12
N LEU A 326 20.07 14.17 -18.49
CA LEU A 326 20.95 15.20 -17.96
C LEU A 326 21.17 14.94 -16.46
N ALA A 327 22.40 14.67 -16.07
CA ALA A 327 22.77 14.22 -14.70
C ALA A 327 22.51 15.30 -13.62
N LYS A 328 22.48 16.58 -13.98
CA LYS A 328 22.06 17.66 -13.08
C LYS A 328 21.80 18.94 -13.88
N PRO A 329 20.98 19.88 -13.35
CA PRO A 329 20.84 21.21 -13.92
C PRO A 329 22.16 21.98 -13.91
N GLU A 330 22.36 22.85 -14.90
CA GLU A 330 23.56 23.72 -14.99
C GLU A 330 23.54 24.80 -13.90
N ASP A 331 22.36 25.21 -13.45
CA ASP A 331 22.12 26.22 -12.41
C ASP A 331 21.52 25.60 -11.12
N GLU A 332 21.96 24.41 -10.74
CA GLU A 332 21.47 23.68 -9.54
C GLU A 332 21.30 24.56 -8.28
N PRO A 333 22.22 25.49 -7.95
CA PRO A 333 22.03 26.37 -6.79
C PRO A 333 20.77 27.25 -6.87
N VAL A 334 20.36 27.67 -8.09
CA VAL A 334 19.13 28.45 -8.29
C VAL A 334 17.89 27.60 -8.05
N TRP A 335 17.92 26.32 -8.47
CA TRP A 335 16.84 25.36 -8.15
C TRP A 335 16.66 25.21 -6.66
N GLN A 336 17.78 25.03 -5.94
CA GLN A 336 17.77 24.85 -4.47
C GLN A 336 17.25 26.11 -3.77
N GLU A 337 17.77 27.29 -4.10
CA GLU A 337 17.37 28.55 -3.50
C GLU A 337 15.85 28.80 -3.67
N LYS A 338 15.34 28.72 -4.92
CA LYS A 338 13.92 28.92 -5.22
C LYS A 338 13.03 27.92 -4.49
N ALA A 339 13.43 26.64 -4.42
CA ALA A 339 12.67 25.60 -3.76
C ALA A 339 12.66 25.77 -2.24
N MET A 340 13.83 26.06 -1.63
CA MET A 340 13.91 26.23 -0.17
C MET A 340 13.17 27.48 0.30
N ALA A 341 13.04 28.51 -0.52
CA ALA A 341 12.23 29.69 -0.21
C ALA A 341 10.72 29.38 -0.08
N VAL A 342 10.28 28.17 -0.47
CA VAL A 342 8.90 27.70 -0.29
C VAL A 342 8.61 27.25 1.14
N TRP A 343 9.61 26.79 1.89
CA TRP A 343 9.45 26.14 3.20
C TRP A 343 8.62 26.96 4.20
N PRO A 344 8.90 28.27 4.45
CA PRO A 344 8.19 29.05 5.46
C PRO A 344 6.67 29.13 5.22
N GLN A 345 6.23 29.01 3.96
CA GLN A 345 4.81 29.04 3.59
C GLN A 345 4.02 27.84 4.14
N PHE A 346 4.71 26.80 4.59
CA PHE A 346 4.11 25.53 5.01
C PHE A 346 4.28 25.22 6.50
N TYR A 347 5.04 26.00 7.25
CA TYR A 347 5.25 25.72 8.69
C TYR A 347 3.95 25.68 9.47
N ASP A 348 3.05 26.64 9.27
CA ASP A 348 1.73 26.65 9.93
C ASP A 348 0.85 25.47 9.47
N LYS A 349 0.97 25.02 8.23
CA LYS A 349 0.20 23.91 7.68
C LYS A 349 0.71 22.56 8.18
N ILE A 350 2.02 22.43 8.36
CA ILE A 350 2.65 21.27 8.99
C ILE A 350 2.27 21.21 10.47
N GLY A 351 1.95 22.37 11.06
CA GLY A 351 1.53 22.50 12.45
C GLY A 351 2.71 22.54 13.40
N ASP A 352 2.78 21.64 14.38
CA ASP A 352 3.93 21.57 15.29
C ASP A 352 5.19 21.14 14.53
N ILE A 353 6.07 22.12 14.25
CA ILE A 353 7.32 21.92 13.51
C ILE A 353 8.48 21.37 14.36
N SER A 354 8.24 20.99 15.61
CA SER A 354 9.29 20.45 16.49
C SER A 354 9.96 19.19 15.90
N LEU A 355 9.21 18.38 15.14
CA LEU A 355 9.78 17.25 14.39
C LEU A 355 10.77 17.74 13.33
N LEU A 356 10.39 18.77 12.55
CA LEU A 356 11.29 19.37 11.56
C LEU A 356 12.55 19.93 12.22
N ASP A 357 12.40 20.71 13.30
CA ASP A 357 13.54 21.28 14.01
C ASP A 357 14.48 20.19 14.57
N THR A 358 13.92 19.09 15.09
CA THR A 358 14.67 17.92 15.55
C THR A 358 15.47 17.28 14.41
N MET A 359 14.80 17.05 13.26
CA MET A 359 15.44 16.48 12.08
C MET A 359 16.54 17.38 11.53
N MET A 360 16.30 18.69 11.40
CA MET A 360 17.29 19.67 10.92
C MET A 360 18.51 19.71 11.83
N LYS A 361 18.30 19.73 13.15
CA LYS A 361 19.39 19.67 14.14
C LYS A 361 20.22 18.39 14.01
N SER A 362 19.58 17.24 13.77
CA SER A 362 20.27 15.95 13.57
C SER A 362 21.11 15.93 12.28
N LEU A 363 20.76 16.75 11.30
CA LEU A 363 21.52 16.97 10.06
C LEU A 363 22.59 18.06 10.19
N GLY A 364 22.73 18.72 11.34
CA GLY A 364 23.62 19.88 11.51
C GLY A 364 23.17 21.09 10.68
N ARG A 365 21.89 21.18 10.33
CA ARG A 365 21.28 22.21 9.48
C ARG A 365 20.28 23.05 10.26
N THR A 366 20.03 24.27 9.79
CA THR A 366 18.93 25.11 10.25
C THR A 366 17.87 25.19 9.14
N ARG A 367 16.59 25.26 9.52
CA ARG A 367 15.52 25.46 8.55
C ARG A 367 15.57 26.90 8.00
N PRO A 368 15.17 27.12 6.74
CA PRO A 368 14.94 28.44 6.17
C PRO A 368 13.95 29.27 7.01
N GLN A 369 14.20 30.59 7.08
CA GLN A 369 13.35 31.54 7.82
C GLN A 369 12.30 32.16 6.88
#